data_4f005e9593d0042b204107c021f76edf
#
_entry.id   4f005e9593d0042b204107c021f76edf
#
_cell.length_a   1.000
_cell.length_b   1.000
_cell.length_c   1.000
_cell.angle_alpha   90.00
_cell.angle_beta   90.00
_cell.angle_gamma   90.00
#
_symmetry.space_group_name_H-M   'P 1'
#
loop_
_entity.id
_entity.type
_entity.pdbx_description
1 polymer ?
#
loop_
_entity_poly.entity_id
_entity_poly.type
_entity_poly.pdbx_seq_one_letter_code
_entity_poly.pdbx_strand_id
1 'polypeptide(L)'
;MEPLPVGAQAGSPPLAARLFRPADGQAPRAAVLVAAAMGARQDFYAPFAAWLAAQGYLVATFDYRGMGGSRAPGRSLRHERADLFDWAADTDRAIDALLAQAPVELPLYIVGHSLGAQLPGLLRHRDRVAGLLSVAAGSGYWRDNAPGLRRYVLFFWHVMVPTATTLFGYFPGRRLGAVGDLPRGVVLQWRRWCLNPEYHVGAEGEPVRERFQAARFPVVALSIDDDEMMTERGVRVLVDLYANAPSRLERVAPADAAVRRIGHFGFFRDQFESTLWPRSLALLQGFGSSPQETSA
;
A
#
# COMPACT_ATOMS: atom_id res chain seq x y z
N MET A 1 -20.01 -5.00 5.82
CA MET A 1 -18.64 -5.41 6.13
C MET A 1 -18.68 -6.77 6.82
N GLU A 2 -17.92 -7.73 6.30
CA GLU A 2 -17.84 -9.09 6.81
C GLU A 2 -16.38 -9.58 6.83
N PRO A 3 -16.02 -10.59 7.62
CA PRO A 3 -14.71 -11.21 7.58
C PRO A 3 -14.44 -11.82 6.18
N LEU A 4 -13.25 -11.59 5.63
CA LEU A 4 -12.76 -12.24 4.42
C LEU A 4 -11.77 -13.34 4.83
N PRO A 5 -12.06 -14.63 4.63
CA PRO A 5 -11.16 -15.70 5.00
C PRO A 5 -9.90 -15.71 4.10
N VAL A 6 -8.75 -15.39 4.67
CA VAL A 6 -7.44 -15.57 4.04
C VAL A 6 -6.71 -16.64 4.84
N GLY A 7 -6.94 -17.90 4.46
CA GLY A 7 -6.48 -19.07 5.20
C GLY A 7 -4.97 -19.17 5.29
N ALA A 8 -4.48 -19.99 6.23
CA ALA A 8 -3.06 -20.32 6.32
C ALA A 8 -2.60 -21.06 5.06
N GLN A 9 -1.37 -20.78 4.63
CA GLN A 9 -0.65 -21.53 3.61
C GLN A 9 0.67 -22.03 4.18
N ALA A 10 1.35 -22.94 3.51
CA ALA A 10 2.63 -23.48 3.98
C ALA A 10 3.61 -22.33 4.31
N GLY A 11 4.01 -22.25 5.58
CA GLY A 11 4.92 -21.20 6.08
C GLY A 11 4.29 -19.81 6.29
N SER A 12 2.97 -19.63 6.07
CA SER A 12 2.29 -18.34 6.21
C SER A 12 1.06 -18.45 7.11
N PRO A 13 0.93 -17.61 8.15
CA PRO A 13 -0.25 -17.62 9.03
C PRO A 13 -1.50 -17.13 8.28
N PRO A 14 -2.71 -17.37 8.82
CA PRO A 14 -3.91 -16.72 8.31
C PRO A 14 -3.80 -15.20 8.46
N LEU A 15 -4.46 -14.47 7.55
CA LEU A 15 -4.50 -13.01 7.62
C LEU A 15 -5.88 -12.54 8.05
N ALA A 16 -5.92 -11.49 8.85
CA ALA A 16 -7.13 -10.75 9.13
C ALA A 16 -7.44 -9.85 7.93
N ALA A 17 -8.57 -10.11 7.29
CA ALA A 17 -9.06 -9.34 6.16
C ALA A 17 -10.57 -9.11 6.28
N ARG A 18 -11.06 -8.07 5.63
CA ARG A 18 -12.49 -7.70 5.61
C ARG A 18 -12.95 -7.48 4.18
N LEU A 19 -14.17 -7.90 3.93
CA LEU A 19 -14.88 -7.70 2.67
C LEU A 19 -15.99 -6.68 2.86
N PHE A 20 -16.12 -5.80 1.88
CA PHE A 20 -17.18 -4.80 1.75
C PHE A 20 -17.85 -5.02 0.41
N ARG A 21 -19.15 -5.31 0.43
CA ARG A 21 -19.93 -5.59 -0.76
C ARG A 21 -20.77 -4.37 -1.19
N PRO A 22 -21.04 -4.22 -2.48
CA PRO A 22 -22.09 -3.31 -2.95
C PRO A 22 -23.44 -3.60 -2.28
N ALA A 23 -24.41 -2.71 -2.48
CA ALA A 23 -25.76 -2.94 -2.03
C ALA A 23 -26.32 -4.26 -2.58
N ASP A 24 -27.24 -4.90 -1.83
CA ASP A 24 -27.85 -6.18 -2.19
C ASP A 24 -28.42 -6.15 -3.62
N GLY A 25 -28.10 -7.18 -4.39
CA GLY A 25 -28.54 -7.33 -5.77
C GLY A 25 -27.73 -6.52 -6.81
N GLN A 26 -26.81 -5.67 -6.41
CA GLN A 26 -25.95 -4.91 -7.33
C GLN A 26 -24.72 -5.75 -7.73
N ALA A 27 -24.54 -6.01 -9.02
CA ALA A 27 -23.33 -6.63 -9.52
C ALA A 27 -22.13 -5.68 -9.35
N PRO A 28 -21.00 -6.15 -8.79
CA PRO A 28 -19.80 -5.32 -8.64
C PRO A 28 -19.25 -4.86 -9.98
N ARG A 29 -18.79 -3.61 -10.05
CA ARG A 29 -18.13 -3.03 -11.24
C ARG A 29 -16.70 -3.53 -11.40
N ALA A 30 -16.00 -3.69 -10.28
CA ALA A 30 -14.63 -4.17 -10.19
C ALA A 30 -14.35 -4.63 -8.76
N ALA A 31 -13.28 -5.40 -8.60
CA ALA A 31 -12.68 -5.72 -7.31
C ALA A 31 -11.62 -4.67 -6.95
N VAL A 32 -11.59 -4.22 -5.70
CA VAL A 32 -10.61 -3.24 -5.20
C VAL A 32 -9.94 -3.77 -3.94
N LEU A 33 -8.62 -3.92 -3.97
CA LEU A 33 -7.83 -4.17 -2.77
C LEU A 33 -7.26 -2.87 -2.23
N VAL A 34 -7.57 -2.52 -0.99
CA VAL A 34 -6.94 -1.39 -0.29
C VAL A 34 -5.73 -1.91 0.48
N ALA A 35 -4.53 -1.55 0.03
CA ALA A 35 -3.26 -1.97 0.61
C ALA A 35 -2.70 -0.89 1.56
N ALA A 36 -2.45 -1.28 2.80
CA ALA A 36 -2.14 -0.37 3.90
C ALA A 36 -0.71 0.19 3.85
N ALA A 37 -0.54 1.37 4.44
CA ALA A 37 0.77 1.97 4.72
C ALA A 37 1.55 1.16 5.77
N MET A 38 2.86 1.38 5.83
CA MET A 38 3.73 0.84 6.86
C MET A 38 3.20 1.18 8.26
N GLY A 39 2.97 0.15 9.06
CA GLY A 39 2.51 0.32 10.45
C GLY A 39 1.03 0.67 10.63
N ALA A 40 0.30 0.94 9.55
CA ALA A 40 -1.15 1.17 9.59
C ALA A 40 -1.93 -0.16 9.63
N ARG A 41 -3.10 -0.13 10.26
CA ARG A 41 -4.02 -1.27 10.33
C ARG A 41 -5.17 -1.11 9.34
N GLN A 42 -5.74 -2.22 8.90
CA GLN A 42 -6.89 -2.21 7.98
C GLN A 42 -8.09 -1.41 8.51
N ASP A 43 -8.26 -1.32 9.84
CA ASP A 43 -9.33 -0.53 10.47
C ASP A 43 -9.32 0.94 10.02
N PHE A 44 -8.13 1.50 9.77
CA PHE A 44 -7.98 2.88 9.34
C PHE A 44 -8.60 3.15 7.95
N TYR A 45 -8.65 2.12 7.11
CA TYR A 45 -9.18 2.22 5.74
C TYR A 45 -10.63 1.75 5.63
N ALA A 46 -11.21 1.23 6.71
CA ALA A 46 -12.56 0.66 6.68
C ALA A 46 -13.64 1.65 6.23
N PRO A 47 -13.65 2.94 6.66
CA PRO A 47 -14.61 3.92 6.17
C PRO A 47 -14.51 4.15 4.66
N PHE A 48 -13.29 4.35 4.13
CA PHE A 48 -13.05 4.49 2.70
C PHE A 48 -13.49 3.26 1.90
N ALA A 49 -13.19 2.05 2.41
CA ALA A 49 -13.58 0.80 1.77
C ALA A 49 -15.11 0.63 1.75
N ALA A 50 -15.80 0.99 2.83
CA ALA A 50 -17.26 0.97 2.91
C ALA A 50 -17.89 1.97 1.93
N TRP A 51 -17.32 3.17 1.83
CA TRP A 51 -17.75 4.18 0.88
C TRP A 51 -17.57 3.71 -0.57
N LEU A 52 -16.42 3.12 -0.93
CA LEU A 52 -16.21 2.54 -2.27
C LEU A 52 -17.19 1.41 -2.57
N ALA A 53 -17.52 0.57 -1.59
CA ALA A 53 -18.50 -0.48 -1.75
C ALA A 53 -19.91 0.11 -2.06
N ALA A 54 -20.28 1.19 -1.39
CA ALA A 54 -21.51 1.93 -1.71
C ALA A 54 -21.52 2.53 -3.13
N GLN A 55 -20.34 2.73 -3.74
CA GLN A 55 -20.19 3.14 -5.14
C GLN A 55 -20.22 1.95 -6.14
N GLY A 56 -20.48 0.73 -5.65
CA GLY A 56 -20.66 -0.46 -6.50
C GLY A 56 -19.37 -1.26 -6.73
N TYR A 57 -18.37 -1.17 -5.84
CA TYR A 57 -17.16 -1.99 -5.89
C TYR A 57 -17.19 -3.13 -4.87
N LEU A 58 -16.57 -4.26 -5.22
CA LEU A 58 -16.25 -5.32 -4.27
C LEU A 58 -14.89 -4.99 -3.64
N VAL A 59 -14.86 -4.61 -2.36
CA VAL A 59 -13.65 -4.05 -1.75
C VAL A 59 -13.13 -4.95 -0.65
N ALA A 60 -11.81 -5.14 -0.58
CA ALA A 60 -11.17 -5.79 0.55
C ALA A 60 -10.10 -4.89 1.20
N THR A 61 -9.97 -5.05 2.51
CA THR A 61 -8.84 -4.55 3.31
C THR A 61 -8.21 -5.73 4.05
N PHE A 62 -6.94 -5.64 4.41
CA PHE A 62 -6.25 -6.67 5.17
C PHE A 62 -5.12 -6.11 6.02
N ASP A 63 -4.71 -6.86 7.03
CA ASP A 63 -3.49 -6.60 7.80
C ASP A 63 -2.39 -7.56 7.34
N TYR A 64 -1.19 -7.05 7.08
CA TYR A 64 -0.01 -7.88 6.80
C TYR A 64 0.32 -8.79 7.99
N ARG A 65 0.96 -9.94 7.77
CA ARG A 65 1.42 -10.82 8.87
C ARG A 65 2.23 -10.04 9.91
N GLY A 66 1.99 -10.32 11.17
CA GLY A 66 2.59 -9.61 12.28
C GLY A 66 1.98 -8.23 12.59
N MET A 67 1.01 -7.77 11.79
CA MET A 67 0.32 -6.51 12.00
C MET A 67 -1.13 -6.70 12.43
N GLY A 68 -1.69 -5.71 13.11
CA GLY A 68 -3.12 -5.64 13.42
C GLY A 68 -3.72 -6.96 13.88
N GLY A 69 -4.80 -7.38 13.22
CA GLY A 69 -5.49 -8.65 13.46
C GLY A 69 -4.76 -9.89 12.91
N SER A 70 -3.76 -9.71 12.03
CA SER A 70 -2.91 -10.79 11.52
C SER A 70 -1.73 -11.12 12.46
N ARG A 71 -1.66 -10.46 13.60
CA ARG A 71 -0.71 -10.82 14.65
C ARG A 71 -1.26 -11.98 15.45
N ALA A 72 -0.51 -13.09 15.53
CA ALA A 72 -0.91 -14.26 16.30
C ALA A 72 -1.15 -13.88 17.78
N PRO A 73 -2.32 -14.19 18.36
CA PRO A 73 -2.63 -13.87 19.75
C PRO A 73 -1.57 -14.46 20.70
N GLY A 74 -1.13 -13.68 21.69
CA GLY A 74 -0.16 -14.12 22.69
C GLY A 74 1.27 -14.30 22.16
N ARG A 75 1.51 -14.23 20.85
CA ARG A 75 2.85 -14.39 20.27
C ARG A 75 3.56 -13.05 20.16
N SER A 76 4.79 -12.98 20.67
CA SER A 76 5.64 -11.81 20.55
C SER A 76 6.13 -11.66 19.10
N LEU A 77 6.18 -10.41 18.58
CA LEU A 77 6.78 -10.10 17.28
C LEU A 77 8.25 -10.48 17.13
N ARG A 78 8.97 -10.72 18.25
CA ARG A 78 10.34 -11.25 18.21
C ARG A 78 10.47 -12.60 17.51
N HIS A 79 9.36 -13.35 17.42
CA HIS A 79 9.27 -14.64 16.75
C HIS A 79 8.71 -14.54 15.33
N GLU A 80 8.29 -13.35 14.90
CA GLU A 80 7.85 -13.13 13.52
C GLU A 80 9.05 -12.86 12.62
N ARG A 81 9.22 -13.70 11.60
CA ARG A 81 10.37 -13.65 10.69
C ARG A 81 10.06 -13.04 9.34
N ALA A 82 8.92 -12.38 9.22
CA ALA A 82 8.49 -11.75 7.98
C ALA A 82 9.45 -10.66 7.49
N ASP A 83 9.53 -10.54 6.18
CA ASP A 83 10.14 -9.43 5.46
C ASP A 83 9.13 -8.76 4.50
N LEU A 84 9.57 -7.83 3.66
CA LEU A 84 8.68 -7.12 2.73
C LEU A 84 8.29 -7.98 1.52
N PHE A 85 9.03 -9.01 1.17
CA PHE A 85 8.60 -9.98 0.17
C PHE A 85 7.49 -10.88 0.70
N ASP A 86 7.54 -11.23 1.98
CA ASP A 86 6.43 -11.90 2.66
C ASP A 86 5.16 -11.03 2.67
N TRP A 87 5.30 -9.71 2.85
CA TRP A 87 4.16 -8.78 2.79
C TRP A 87 3.61 -8.62 1.36
N ALA A 88 4.47 -8.66 0.34
CA ALA A 88 4.01 -8.75 -1.05
C ALA A 88 3.24 -10.06 -1.29
N ALA A 89 3.73 -11.20 -0.78
CA ALA A 89 3.01 -12.46 -0.86
C ALA A 89 1.68 -12.46 -0.07
N ASP A 90 1.61 -11.74 1.04
CA ASP A 90 0.35 -11.52 1.77
C ASP A 90 -0.66 -10.73 0.95
N THR A 91 -0.18 -9.74 0.18
CA THR A 91 -1.01 -8.98 -0.77
C THR A 91 -1.57 -9.90 -1.86
N ASP A 92 -0.76 -10.79 -2.44
CA ASP A 92 -1.21 -11.80 -3.41
C ASP A 92 -2.32 -12.69 -2.81
N ARG A 93 -2.16 -13.16 -1.57
CA ARG A 93 -3.16 -13.98 -0.88
C ARG A 93 -4.47 -13.23 -0.63
N ALA A 94 -4.39 -11.95 -0.27
CA ALA A 94 -5.57 -11.11 -0.09
C ALA A 94 -6.29 -10.88 -1.44
N ILE A 95 -5.55 -10.74 -2.54
CA ILE A 95 -6.09 -10.69 -3.91
C ILE A 95 -6.81 -12.00 -4.25
N ASP A 96 -6.18 -13.16 -4.03
CA ASP A 96 -6.79 -14.46 -4.30
C ASP A 96 -8.12 -14.61 -3.54
N ALA A 97 -8.12 -14.27 -2.25
CA ALA A 97 -9.31 -14.34 -1.41
C ALA A 97 -10.42 -13.38 -1.87
N LEU A 98 -10.06 -12.15 -2.28
CA LEU A 98 -11.00 -11.16 -2.79
C LEU A 98 -11.64 -11.64 -4.10
N LEU A 99 -10.83 -12.10 -5.05
CA LEU A 99 -11.31 -12.56 -6.35
C LEU A 99 -12.17 -13.82 -6.25
N ALA A 100 -11.90 -14.69 -5.27
CA ALA A 100 -12.75 -15.85 -4.98
C ALA A 100 -14.17 -15.46 -4.49
N GLN A 101 -14.38 -14.22 -4.06
CA GLN A 101 -15.69 -13.69 -3.66
C GLN A 101 -16.46 -13.04 -4.82
N ALA A 102 -15.81 -12.85 -5.96
CA ALA A 102 -16.43 -12.25 -7.13
C ALA A 102 -17.34 -13.29 -7.83
N PRO A 103 -18.57 -12.91 -8.20
CA PRO A 103 -19.51 -13.80 -8.90
C PRO A 103 -19.11 -14.07 -10.36
N VAL A 104 -18.28 -13.21 -10.92
CA VAL A 104 -17.76 -13.24 -12.28
C VAL A 104 -16.34 -12.72 -12.29
N GLU A 105 -15.64 -12.88 -13.41
CA GLU A 105 -14.34 -12.25 -13.59
C GLU A 105 -14.47 -10.73 -13.59
N LEU A 106 -13.78 -10.07 -12.66
CA LEU A 106 -13.81 -8.63 -12.46
C LEU A 106 -12.44 -8.03 -12.72
N PRO A 107 -12.35 -6.79 -13.25
CA PRO A 107 -11.13 -6.01 -13.18
C PRO A 107 -10.68 -5.85 -11.73
N LEU A 108 -9.38 -6.03 -11.48
CA LEU A 108 -8.78 -5.84 -10.15
C LEU A 108 -8.04 -4.52 -10.09
N TYR A 109 -8.45 -3.64 -9.18
CA TYR A 109 -7.72 -2.41 -8.88
C TYR A 109 -7.05 -2.51 -7.52
N ILE A 110 -5.88 -1.88 -7.37
CA ILE A 110 -5.22 -1.70 -6.09
C ILE A 110 -5.27 -0.21 -5.74
N VAL A 111 -5.78 0.10 -4.56
CA VAL A 111 -5.62 1.42 -3.93
C VAL A 111 -4.56 1.26 -2.85
N GLY A 112 -3.33 1.66 -3.17
CA GLY A 112 -2.20 1.53 -2.27
C GLY A 112 -1.89 2.85 -1.55
N HIS A 113 -1.78 2.80 -0.23
CA HIS A 113 -1.31 3.93 0.57
C HIS A 113 0.15 3.72 0.96
N SER A 114 1.02 4.68 0.63
CA SER A 114 2.43 4.65 1.04
C SER A 114 3.08 3.30 0.68
N LEU A 115 3.53 2.48 1.65
CA LEU A 115 4.08 1.14 1.40
C LEU A 115 3.15 0.27 0.53
N GLY A 116 1.84 0.34 0.74
CA GLY A 116 0.88 -0.45 -0.02
C GLY A 116 0.92 -0.21 -1.52
N ALA A 117 1.39 0.97 -1.97
CA ALA A 117 1.62 1.27 -3.37
C ALA A 117 3.07 1.02 -3.83
N GLN A 118 3.98 0.70 -2.92
CA GLN A 118 5.35 0.36 -3.25
C GLN A 118 5.56 -1.13 -3.57
N LEU A 119 4.61 -2.00 -3.17
CA LEU A 119 4.71 -3.45 -3.34
C LEU A 119 4.12 -4.01 -4.66
N PRO A 120 3.18 -3.34 -5.38
CA PRO A 120 2.47 -3.97 -6.51
C PRO A 120 3.37 -4.51 -7.63
N GLY A 121 4.51 -3.90 -7.91
CA GLY A 121 5.48 -4.44 -8.86
C GLY A 121 6.12 -5.78 -8.44
N LEU A 122 6.08 -6.11 -7.15
CA LEU A 122 6.61 -7.36 -6.58
C LEU A 122 5.59 -8.51 -6.65
N LEU A 123 4.31 -8.22 -6.89
CA LEU A 123 3.24 -9.21 -6.82
C LEU A 123 3.40 -10.30 -7.89
N ARG A 124 3.05 -11.52 -7.52
CA ARG A 124 2.90 -12.64 -8.45
C ARG A 124 1.73 -12.39 -9.41
N HIS A 125 0.65 -11.80 -8.87
CA HIS A 125 -0.58 -11.49 -9.61
C HIS A 125 -0.58 -10.13 -10.32
N ARG A 126 0.58 -9.49 -10.53
CA ARG A 126 0.65 -8.15 -11.18
C ARG A 126 -0.03 -8.12 -12.55
N ASP A 127 -0.02 -9.24 -13.30
CA ASP A 127 -0.67 -9.33 -14.61
C ASP A 127 -2.21 -9.35 -14.53
N ARG A 128 -2.77 -9.61 -13.33
CA ARG A 128 -4.20 -9.53 -13.04
C ARG A 128 -4.63 -8.12 -12.62
N VAL A 129 -3.68 -7.24 -12.30
CA VAL A 129 -3.97 -5.87 -11.87
C VAL A 129 -4.36 -5.03 -13.09
N ALA A 130 -5.57 -4.49 -13.08
CA ALA A 130 -6.10 -3.62 -14.13
C ALA A 130 -5.82 -2.12 -13.87
N GLY A 131 -5.32 -1.76 -12.68
CA GLY A 131 -4.92 -0.39 -12.36
C GLY A 131 -4.44 -0.23 -10.92
N LEU A 132 -3.48 0.68 -10.72
CA LEU A 132 -2.95 1.07 -9.42
C LEU A 132 -3.23 2.56 -9.17
N LEU A 133 -4.02 2.84 -8.13
CA LEU A 133 -4.11 4.17 -7.53
C LEU A 133 -3.14 4.24 -6.35
N SER A 134 -2.04 4.94 -6.55
CA SER A 134 -0.98 5.14 -5.56
C SER A 134 -1.22 6.43 -4.79
N VAL A 135 -1.45 6.37 -3.49
CA VAL A 135 -1.76 7.54 -2.66
C VAL A 135 -0.62 7.79 -1.67
N ALA A 136 -0.07 9.00 -1.69
CA ALA A 136 1.00 9.43 -0.79
C ALA A 136 2.17 8.44 -0.72
N ALA A 137 2.53 7.81 -1.85
CA ALA A 137 3.59 6.82 -1.92
C ALA A 137 4.73 7.33 -2.80
N GLY A 138 5.93 7.17 -2.31
CA GLY A 138 7.14 7.56 -3.03
C GLY A 138 8.29 6.60 -2.77
N SER A 139 9.43 6.86 -3.39
CA SER A 139 10.70 6.31 -2.97
C SER A 139 10.90 6.66 -1.49
N GLY A 140 11.18 5.66 -0.67
CA GLY A 140 11.55 5.88 0.72
C GLY A 140 13.01 6.30 0.92
N TYR A 141 13.77 6.53 -0.17
CA TYR A 141 15.15 6.95 -0.08
C TYR A 141 15.27 8.24 0.73
N TRP A 142 16.11 8.22 1.75
CA TRP A 142 16.14 9.26 2.78
C TRP A 142 16.36 10.68 2.25
N ARG A 143 17.06 10.84 1.12
CA ARG A 143 17.28 12.15 0.49
C ARG A 143 16.06 12.69 -0.24
N ASP A 144 15.12 11.82 -0.60
CA ASP A 144 13.87 12.18 -1.28
C ASP A 144 12.74 12.49 -0.28
N ASN A 145 12.98 12.27 1.02
CA ASN A 145 12.00 12.59 2.07
C ASN A 145 11.82 14.11 2.24
N ALA A 146 10.67 14.50 2.80
CA ALA A 146 10.40 15.87 3.18
C ALA A 146 11.48 16.43 4.12
N PRO A 147 11.82 17.73 4.04
CA PRO A 147 12.95 18.32 4.78
C PRO A 147 12.89 18.11 6.29
N GLY A 148 11.70 18.12 6.88
CA GLY A 148 11.51 17.86 8.30
C GLY A 148 11.93 16.46 8.71
N LEU A 149 11.46 15.46 7.97
CA LEU A 149 11.81 14.04 8.22
C LEU A 149 13.29 13.79 7.96
N ARG A 150 13.86 14.36 6.91
CA ARG A 150 15.25 14.16 6.49
C ARG A 150 16.27 14.48 7.59
N ARG A 151 15.94 15.40 8.51
CA ARG A 151 16.82 15.77 9.64
C ARG A 151 17.02 14.63 10.63
N TYR A 152 16.00 13.79 10.81
CA TYR A 152 15.98 12.76 11.86
C TYR A 152 16.12 11.33 11.31
N VAL A 153 15.86 11.15 10.01
CA VAL A 153 15.75 9.82 9.42
C VAL A 153 17.05 9.04 9.44
N LEU A 154 18.22 9.71 9.38
CA LEU A 154 19.51 9.03 9.52
C LEU A 154 19.73 8.50 10.94
N PHE A 155 19.35 9.27 11.97
CA PHE A 155 19.36 8.77 13.35
C PHE A 155 18.39 7.58 13.50
N PHE A 156 17.20 7.68 12.92
CA PHE A 156 16.24 6.58 12.90
C PHE A 156 16.86 5.31 12.29
N TRP A 157 17.46 5.42 11.11
CA TRP A 157 18.01 4.27 10.39
C TRP A 157 19.32 3.72 10.95
N HIS A 158 20.21 4.55 11.47
CA HIS A 158 21.54 4.13 11.91
C HIS A 158 21.62 3.84 13.41
N VAL A 159 20.74 4.40 14.22
CA VAL A 159 20.77 4.24 15.68
C VAL A 159 19.50 3.57 16.19
N MET A 160 18.34 4.17 15.98
CA MET A 160 17.10 3.71 16.61
C MET A 160 16.70 2.31 16.15
N VAL A 161 16.64 2.05 14.84
CA VAL A 161 16.24 0.76 14.29
C VAL A 161 17.21 -0.36 14.69
N PRO A 162 18.54 -0.26 14.50
CA PRO A 162 19.46 -1.32 14.91
C PRO A 162 19.42 -1.60 16.41
N THR A 163 19.44 -0.56 17.23
CA THR A 163 19.42 -0.71 18.70
C THR A 163 18.13 -1.37 19.16
N ALA A 164 16.98 -0.88 18.70
CA ALA A 164 15.68 -1.42 19.09
C ALA A 164 15.52 -2.89 18.66
N THR A 165 15.89 -3.21 17.41
CA THR A 165 15.77 -4.60 16.90
C THR A 165 16.73 -5.56 17.59
N THR A 166 17.88 -5.11 18.06
CA THR A 166 18.82 -5.91 18.84
C THR A 166 18.28 -6.17 20.25
N LEU A 167 17.76 -5.14 20.91
CA LEU A 167 17.28 -5.26 22.29
C LEU A 167 15.96 -6.03 22.42
N PHE A 168 15.02 -5.78 21.50
CA PHE A 168 13.65 -6.33 21.59
C PHE A 168 13.39 -7.52 20.66
N GLY A 169 14.27 -7.75 19.67
CA GLY A 169 14.06 -8.76 18.62
C GLY A 169 13.03 -8.36 17.55
N TYR A 170 12.46 -7.16 17.65
CA TYR A 170 11.54 -6.52 16.70
C TYR A 170 11.63 -4.99 16.89
N PHE A 171 10.97 -4.22 16.04
CA PHE A 171 10.94 -2.76 16.21
C PHE A 171 9.67 -2.34 16.97
N PRO A 172 9.75 -1.90 18.24
CA PRO A 172 8.61 -1.51 19.06
C PRO A 172 8.21 -0.05 18.80
N GLY A 173 7.80 0.24 17.55
CA GLY A 173 7.58 1.60 17.08
C GLY A 173 6.51 2.37 17.85
N ARG A 174 5.46 1.69 18.36
CA ARG A 174 4.43 2.33 19.20
C ARG A 174 5.03 2.90 20.49
N ARG A 175 5.95 2.17 21.13
CA ARG A 175 6.63 2.63 22.37
C ARG A 175 7.60 3.76 22.11
N LEU A 176 8.13 3.84 20.88
CA LEU A 176 9.13 4.83 20.47
C LEU A 176 8.50 6.06 19.80
N GLY A 177 7.16 6.14 19.70
CA GLY A 177 6.47 7.24 19.04
C GLY A 177 6.74 7.33 17.53
N ALA A 178 7.11 6.21 16.91
CA ALA A 178 7.41 6.09 15.49
C ALA A 178 6.31 5.31 14.74
N VAL A 179 6.60 4.82 13.53
CA VAL A 179 5.73 3.89 12.81
C VAL A 179 5.42 2.67 13.70
N GLY A 180 4.26 2.05 13.58
CA GLY A 180 3.80 0.96 14.44
C GLY A 180 4.85 -0.12 14.77
N ASP A 181 4.47 -1.11 15.58
CA ASP A 181 5.39 -2.23 15.88
C ASP A 181 5.61 -3.05 14.61
N LEU A 182 6.87 -3.34 14.25
CA LEU A 182 7.23 -4.03 13.01
C LEU A 182 8.07 -5.28 13.28
N PRO A 183 7.86 -6.38 12.52
CA PRO A 183 8.77 -7.51 12.51
C PRO A 183 10.21 -7.07 12.19
N ARG A 184 11.19 -7.74 12.79
CA ARG A 184 12.61 -7.40 12.61
C ARG A 184 13.03 -7.43 11.13
N GLY A 185 12.63 -8.47 10.39
CA GLY A 185 12.98 -8.60 8.97
C GLY A 185 12.42 -7.45 8.13
N VAL A 186 11.14 -7.10 8.34
CA VAL A 186 10.46 -5.98 7.65
C VAL A 186 11.20 -4.66 7.85
N VAL A 187 11.47 -4.26 9.09
CA VAL A 187 12.08 -2.96 9.35
C VAL A 187 13.55 -2.88 8.90
N LEU A 188 14.30 -3.99 8.98
CA LEU A 188 15.68 -4.03 8.51
C LEU A 188 15.77 -4.04 6.98
N GLN A 189 14.84 -4.70 6.28
CA GLN A 189 14.75 -4.63 4.83
C GLN A 189 14.31 -3.24 4.37
N TRP A 190 13.31 -2.66 5.02
CA TRP A 190 12.90 -1.29 4.75
C TRP A 190 14.03 -0.28 4.95
N ARG A 191 14.81 -0.43 6.04
CA ARG A 191 16.04 0.35 6.27
C ARG A 191 17.00 0.24 5.08
N ARG A 192 17.26 -0.99 4.59
CA ARG A 192 18.16 -1.22 3.44
C ARG A 192 17.65 -0.50 2.19
N TRP A 193 16.34 -0.53 1.94
CA TRP A 193 15.71 0.19 0.84
C TRP A 193 15.84 1.71 0.99
N CYS A 194 15.51 2.23 2.16
CA CYS A 194 15.54 3.68 2.43
C CYS A 194 16.96 4.29 2.42
N LEU A 195 18.00 3.49 2.59
CA LEU A 195 19.39 3.94 2.51
C LEU A 195 19.98 3.80 1.09
N ASN A 196 19.30 3.12 0.18
CA ASN A 196 19.75 2.94 -1.21
C ASN A 196 19.19 4.05 -2.12
N PRO A 197 20.01 4.73 -2.95
CA PRO A 197 19.55 5.78 -3.87
C PRO A 197 18.46 5.35 -4.85
N GLU A 198 18.47 4.10 -5.28
CA GLU A 198 17.46 3.52 -6.17
C GLU A 198 16.37 2.76 -5.40
N TYR A 199 16.27 2.98 -4.08
CA TYR A 199 15.28 2.37 -3.20
C TYR A 199 15.32 0.84 -3.28
N HIS A 200 14.15 0.18 -3.39
CA HIS A 200 14.07 -1.29 -3.39
C HIS A 200 14.74 -1.93 -4.61
N VAL A 201 14.66 -1.33 -5.80
CA VAL A 201 15.27 -1.93 -6.99
C VAL A 201 16.80 -1.90 -6.94
N GLY A 202 17.40 -0.89 -6.30
CA GLY A 202 18.83 -0.86 -6.06
C GLY A 202 19.27 -1.73 -4.88
N ALA A 203 18.42 -1.86 -3.86
CA ALA A 203 18.72 -2.65 -2.67
C ALA A 203 18.60 -4.17 -2.89
N GLU A 204 17.67 -4.59 -3.76
CA GLU A 204 17.38 -6.01 -4.05
C GLU A 204 17.93 -6.45 -5.42
N GLY A 205 18.37 -5.50 -6.24
CA GLY A 205 19.03 -5.76 -7.52
C GLY A 205 18.09 -6.03 -8.70
N GLU A 206 18.68 -6.52 -9.78
CA GLU A 206 18.05 -6.65 -11.09
C GLU A 206 16.74 -7.46 -11.08
N PRO A 207 16.61 -8.59 -10.36
CA PRO A 207 15.36 -9.35 -10.36
C PRO A 207 14.14 -8.54 -9.88
N VAL A 208 14.33 -7.57 -8.98
CA VAL A 208 13.24 -6.68 -8.52
C VAL A 208 12.99 -5.59 -9.56
N ARG A 209 14.04 -5.03 -10.16
CA ARG A 209 13.91 -4.04 -11.24
C ARG A 209 13.10 -4.60 -12.41
N GLU A 210 13.44 -5.79 -12.88
CA GLU A 210 12.74 -6.48 -13.97
C GLU A 210 11.26 -6.68 -13.68
N ARG A 211 10.89 -7.00 -12.43
CA ARG A 211 9.49 -7.16 -12.03
C ARG A 211 8.69 -5.84 -12.17
N PHE A 212 9.27 -4.71 -11.77
CA PHE A 212 8.64 -3.41 -11.92
C PHE A 212 8.52 -3.02 -13.40
N GLN A 213 9.56 -3.28 -14.19
CA GLN A 213 9.56 -3.03 -15.64
C GLN A 213 8.61 -3.95 -16.40
N ALA A 214 8.32 -5.15 -15.88
CA ALA A 214 7.36 -6.08 -16.46
C ALA A 214 5.89 -5.66 -16.23
N ALA A 215 5.61 -4.78 -15.28
CA ALA A 215 4.25 -4.31 -15.03
C ALA A 215 3.70 -3.53 -16.24
N ARG A 216 2.43 -3.76 -16.57
CA ARG A 216 1.72 -3.12 -17.70
C ARG A 216 0.45 -2.40 -17.27
N PHE A 217 0.01 -2.58 -16.04
CA PHE A 217 -1.19 -1.93 -15.51
C PHE A 217 -0.99 -0.42 -15.38
N PRO A 218 -2.01 0.41 -15.70
CA PRO A 218 -1.90 1.85 -15.53
C PRO A 218 -1.68 2.22 -14.07
N VAL A 219 -0.83 3.23 -13.85
CA VAL A 219 -0.48 3.77 -12.53
C VAL A 219 -0.87 5.23 -12.46
N VAL A 220 -1.73 5.59 -11.51
CA VAL A 220 -2.00 6.98 -11.17
C VAL A 220 -1.51 7.25 -9.76
N ALA A 221 -0.58 8.18 -9.61
CA ALA A 221 -0.01 8.54 -8.33
C ALA A 221 -0.52 9.90 -7.85
N LEU A 222 -1.12 9.94 -6.66
CA LEU A 222 -1.51 11.15 -5.96
C LEU A 222 -0.40 11.58 -5.00
N SER A 223 0.23 12.70 -5.32
CA SER A 223 1.25 13.35 -4.48
C SER A 223 0.60 14.47 -3.69
N ILE A 224 0.57 14.34 -2.37
CA ILE A 224 -0.04 15.32 -1.46
C ILE A 224 0.97 16.44 -1.22
N ASP A 225 0.56 17.70 -1.42
CA ASP A 225 1.46 18.85 -1.39
C ASP A 225 2.08 19.12 -0.01
N ASP A 226 1.32 18.86 1.04
CA ASP A 226 1.73 19.05 2.43
C ASP A 226 2.07 17.75 3.16
N ASP A 227 2.44 16.70 2.39
CA ASP A 227 2.91 15.43 2.95
C ASP A 227 4.23 15.65 3.71
N GLU A 228 4.21 15.39 5.01
CA GLU A 228 5.38 15.54 5.88
C GLU A 228 6.43 14.43 5.70
N MET A 229 6.13 13.39 4.92
CA MET A 229 7.02 12.26 4.67
C MET A 229 7.52 12.23 3.22
N MET A 230 6.60 12.27 2.25
CA MET A 230 6.89 12.06 0.82
C MET A 230 6.91 13.39 0.07
N THR A 231 7.93 13.59 -0.76
CA THR A 231 7.98 14.73 -1.69
C THR A 231 7.47 14.31 -3.06
N GLU A 232 7.08 15.28 -3.90
CA GLU A 232 6.76 15.03 -5.31
C GLU A 232 7.88 14.27 -6.01
N ARG A 233 9.14 14.63 -5.76
CA ARG A 233 10.31 13.93 -6.29
C ARG A 233 10.31 12.45 -5.92
N GLY A 234 10.09 12.14 -4.63
CA GLY A 234 10.02 10.75 -4.16
C GLY A 234 8.90 9.97 -4.85
N VAL A 235 7.71 10.60 -5.03
CA VAL A 235 6.59 9.98 -5.75
C VAL A 235 6.96 9.71 -7.21
N ARG A 236 7.59 10.67 -7.89
CA ARG A 236 8.04 10.51 -9.28
C ARG A 236 9.03 9.36 -9.44
N VAL A 237 10.04 9.28 -8.56
CA VAL A 237 11.01 8.17 -8.56
C VAL A 237 10.32 6.80 -8.45
N LEU A 238 9.29 6.67 -7.62
CA LEU A 238 8.54 5.40 -7.51
C LEU A 238 7.75 5.11 -8.79
N VAL A 239 7.10 6.12 -9.37
CA VAL A 239 6.32 5.97 -10.62
C VAL A 239 7.20 5.57 -11.79
N ASP A 240 8.39 6.17 -11.89
CA ASP A 240 9.35 5.91 -12.98
C ASP A 240 9.90 4.47 -12.98
N LEU A 241 9.77 3.73 -11.87
CA LEU A 241 10.12 2.30 -11.83
C LEU A 241 9.18 1.44 -12.69
N TYR A 242 7.95 1.89 -12.92
CA TYR A 242 6.98 1.26 -13.81
C TYR A 242 7.20 1.69 -15.27
N ALA A 243 8.44 1.54 -15.77
CA ALA A 243 8.91 2.12 -17.01
C ALA A 243 8.10 1.76 -18.27
N ASN A 244 7.41 0.61 -18.24
CA ASN A 244 6.61 0.10 -19.36
C ASN A 244 5.09 0.13 -19.09
N ALA A 245 4.67 0.80 -18.03
CA ALA A 245 3.26 0.99 -17.68
C ALA A 245 2.81 2.42 -18.01
N PRO A 246 1.59 2.63 -18.51
CA PRO A 246 1.02 3.98 -18.60
C PRO A 246 0.97 4.58 -17.19
N SER A 247 1.69 5.68 -16.97
CA SER A 247 1.78 6.26 -15.65
C SER A 247 1.59 7.77 -15.67
N ARG A 248 0.95 8.32 -14.63
CA ARG A 248 0.86 9.76 -14.40
C ARG A 248 0.90 10.09 -12.91
N LEU A 249 1.41 11.27 -12.62
CA LEU A 249 1.41 11.86 -11.29
C LEU A 249 0.46 13.06 -11.27
N GLU A 250 -0.41 13.08 -10.28
CA GLU A 250 -1.31 14.20 -9.99
C GLU A 250 -1.01 14.79 -8.62
N ARG A 251 -0.99 16.12 -8.54
CA ARG A 251 -0.82 16.84 -7.30
C ARG A 251 -2.16 17.03 -6.60
N VAL A 252 -2.15 16.95 -5.28
CA VAL A 252 -3.32 17.19 -4.42
C VAL A 252 -2.95 18.19 -3.35
N ALA A 253 -3.47 19.41 -3.48
CA ALA A 253 -3.25 20.47 -2.52
C ALA A 253 -4.34 20.48 -1.42
N PRO A 254 -4.06 20.96 -0.21
CA PRO A 254 -5.09 21.19 0.81
C PRO A 254 -6.24 22.08 0.33
N ALA A 255 -5.96 23.03 -0.57
CA ALA A 255 -6.97 23.88 -1.20
C ALA A 255 -8.01 23.10 -2.02
N ASP A 256 -7.63 21.98 -2.64
CA ASP A 256 -8.54 21.13 -3.43
C ASP A 256 -9.66 20.53 -2.56
N ALA A 257 -9.43 20.42 -1.27
CA ALA A 257 -10.40 19.92 -0.30
C ALA A 257 -10.91 21.00 0.67
N ALA A 258 -10.61 22.29 0.41
CA ALA A 258 -10.95 23.43 1.25
C ALA A 258 -10.52 23.27 2.73
N VAL A 259 -9.36 22.66 2.98
CA VAL A 259 -8.80 22.41 4.31
C VAL A 259 -7.44 23.07 4.47
N ARG A 260 -6.96 23.17 5.72
CA ARG A 260 -5.61 23.66 6.01
C ARG A 260 -4.54 22.61 5.83
N ARG A 261 -4.91 21.33 5.97
CA ARG A 261 -3.97 20.23 5.96
C ARG A 261 -4.63 18.91 5.50
N ILE A 262 -3.92 18.18 4.65
CA ILE A 262 -4.18 16.78 4.31
C ILE A 262 -3.13 15.90 5.03
N GLY A 263 -1.84 16.11 4.74
CA GLY A 263 -0.72 15.35 5.26
C GLY A 263 -0.70 13.90 4.77
N HIS A 264 0.30 13.13 5.20
CA HIS A 264 0.54 11.76 4.72
C HIS A 264 -0.65 10.81 4.89
N PHE A 265 -1.34 10.87 6.03
CA PHE A 265 -2.45 9.96 6.37
C PHE A 265 -3.84 10.56 6.12
N GLY A 266 -3.95 11.81 5.69
CA GLY A 266 -5.25 12.49 5.65
C GLY A 266 -6.22 11.90 4.65
N PHE A 267 -5.77 11.59 3.45
CA PHE A 267 -6.61 11.17 2.32
C PHE A 267 -7.71 10.15 2.69
N PHE A 268 -7.41 9.19 3.55
CA PHE A 268 -8.32 8.11 3.94
C PHE A 268 -9.21 8.43 5.15
N ARG A 269 -9.16 9.64 5.69
CA ARG A 269 -10.01 10.07 6.82
C ARG A 269 -11.39 10.49 6.34
N ASP A 270 -12.41 10.21 7.13
CA ASP A 270 -13.83 10.46 6.84
C ASP A 270 -14.13 11.91 6.44
N GLN A 271 -13.40 12.86 7.01
CA GLN A 271 -13.56 14.28 6.65
C GLN A 271 -13.34 14.59 5.16
N PHE A 272 -12.71 13.67 4.41
CA PHE A 272 -12.45 13.83 2.98
C PHE A 272 -13.40 13.03 2.09
N GLU A 273 -14.46 12.44 2.67
CA GLU A 273 -15.46 11.66 1.95
C GLU A 273 -16.11 12.45 0.81
N SER A 274 -16.44 13.73 1.04
CA SER A 274 -17.10 14.58 0.06
C SER A 274 -16.15 15.29 -0.92
N THR A 275 -14.83 15.24 -0.68
CA THR A 275 -13.86 16.02 -1.46
C THR A 275 -12.82 15.14 -2.18
N LEU A 276 -11.98 14.42 -1.45
CA LEU A 276 -10.90 13.63 -2.06
C LEU A 276 -11.34 12.24 -2.52
N TRP A 277 -12.29 11.59 -1.81
CA TRP A 277 -12.74 10.25 -2.21
C TRP A 277 -13.45 10.21 -3.56
N PRO A 278 -14.31 11.21 -3.96
CA PRO A 278 -14.85 11.27 -5.32
C PRO A 278 -13.78 11.35 -6.42
N ARG A 279 -12.63 11.99 -6.14
CA ARG A 279 -11.49 11.98 -7.06
C ARG A 279 -10.94 10.57 -7.28
N SER A 280 -10.80 9.78 -6.20
CA SER A 280 -10.38 8.37 -6.34
C SER A 280 -11.37 7.54 -7.15
N LEU A 281 -12.67 7.78 -6.97
CA LEU A 281 -13.70 7.10 -7.74
C LEU A 281 -13.58 7.40 -9.25
N ALA A 282 -13.42 8.68 -9.61
CA ALA A 282 -13.22 9.09 -11.01
C ALA A 282 -11.99 8.44 -11.64
N LEU A 283 -10.87 8.33 -10.86
CA LEU A 283 -9.64 7.70 -11.32
C LEU A 283 -9.80 6.19 -11.52
N LEU A 284 -10.48 5.49 -10.60
CA LEU A 284 -10.78 4.06 -10.75
C LEU A 284 -11.69 3.78 -11.95
N GLN A 285 -12.68 4.64 -12.21
CA GLN A 285 -13.53 4.55 -13.40
C GLN A 285 -12.72 4.75 -14.69
N GLY A 286 -11.73 5.64 -14.66
CA GLY A 286 -10.82 5.90 -15.77
C GLY A 286 -9.97 4.69 -16.17
N PHE A 287 -9.63 3.79 -15.24
CA PHE A 287 -8.90 2.56 -15.57
C PHE A 287 -9.72 1.61 -16.46
N GLY A 288 -11.05 1.56 -16.27
CA GLY A 288 -11.94 0.73 -17.08
C GLY A 288 -12.27 1.31 -18.46
N SER A 289 -11.98 2.59 -18.68
CA SER A 289 -12.30 3.32 -19.92
C SER A 289 -11.13 3.43 -20.89
N SER A 290 -9.92 3.05 -20.49
CA SER A 290 -8.77 3.01 -21.41
C SER A 290 -8.94 1.88 -22.39
N PRO A 291 -8.86 2.10 -23.74
CA PRO A 291 -8.88 1.02 -24.70
C PRO A 291 -7.70 0.09 -24.40
N GLN A 292 -7.96 -1.18 -24.09
CA GLN A 292 -6.94 -2.21 -24.28
C GLN A 292 -6.63 -2.17 -25.78
N GLU A 293 -5.44 -1.71 -26.13
CA GLU A 293 -4.90 -1.93 -27.48
C GLU A 293 -4.87 -3.45 -27.67
N THR A 294 -5.85 -3.95 -28.39
CA THR A 294 -5.86 -5.30 -28.94
C THR A 294 -4.68 -5.33 -29.90
N SER A 295 -3.55 -5.85 -29.43
CA SER A 295 -2.44 -6.24 -30.29
C SER A 295 -2.96 -7.36 -31.20
N ALA A 296 -3.18 -7.01 -32.45
CA ALA A 296 -3.35 -7.93 -33.57
C ALA A 296 -2.00 -8.57 -33.94
#